data_ab12f0ab19a3f01fce0f12c2d9a86af5
#
_entry.id   ab12f0ab19a3f01fce0f12c2d9a86af5
#
_cell.length_a   1.000
_cell.length_b   1.000
_cell.length_c   1.000
_cell.angle_alpha   90.00
_cell.angle_beta   90.00
_cell.angle_gamma   90.00
#
_symmetry.space_group_name_H-M   'P 1'
#
loop_
_entity.id
_entity.type
_entity.pdbx_description
1 polymer ?
#
loop_
_entity_poly.entity_id
_entity_poly.type
_entity_poly.pdbx_seq_one_letter_code
_entity_poly.pdbx_strand_id
1 'polypeptide(L)'
;MIDLCNKLVDNDLTRENLLERVEIRKTSVEDLEQVCKVLAKSFNLSSYIEALFQLENSNARLDESVKLVDKETGDIYGLLIFTEYPIDRGSPIRMVESGISEYLSDYKQVNGHSFIIDERLRNCGLDKKMLYFNTDFLIKNYDFIWIGVEETLRSKSYWERLGFTKVFRIPEAVFYLMPLSKKMINEYL
;
A
#
# COMPACT_ATOMS: atom_id res chain seq x y z
N MET A 1 -31.78 4.07 11.33
CA MET A 1 -30.44 4.06 11.94
C MET A 1 -29.41 3.84 10.84
N ILE A 2 -29.46 4.69 9.81
CA ILE A 2 -28.58 4.66 8.62
C ILE A 2 -28.43 6.13 8.24
N ASP A 3 -27.61 6.88 8.98
CA ASP A 3 -27.31 8.27 8.60
C ASP A 3 -26.00 8.81 9.21
N LEU A 4 -25.05 7.92 9.50
CA LEU A 4 -23.73 8.30 10.04
C LEU A 4 -22.60 8.22 9.00
N CYS A 5 -22.87 7.71 7.80
CA CYS A 5 -21.82 7.56 6.77
C CYS A 5 -21.64 8.79 5.85
N ASN A 6 -22.53 9.78 5.90
CA ASN A 6 -22.51 10.91 4.96
C ASN A 6 -21.93 12.22 5.51
N LYS A 7 -21.28 12.20 6.67
CA LYS A 7 -20.73 13.40 7.30
C LYS A 7 -19.20 13.43 7.37
N LEU A 8 -18.50 12.88 6.43
CA LEU A 8 -17.05 12.85 6.49
C LEU A 8 -16.40 13.05 5.11
N VAL A 9 -16.64 14.17 4.49
CA VAL A 9 -15.65 14.84 3.61
C VAL A 9 -16.16 16.25 3.43
N ASP A 10 -15.42 17.22 3.89
CA ASP A 10 -15.63 18.64 3.61
C ASP A 10 -15.45 18.82 2.09
N ASN A 11 -16.54 18.68 1.33
CA ASN A 11 -16.54 18.76 -0.15
C ASN A 11 -16.19 20.17 -0.67
N ASP A 12 -16.08 21.15 0.23
CA ASP A 12 -15.85 22.54 -0.12
C ASP A 12 -14.37 22.96 -0.14
N LEU A 13 -13.43 22.06 0.30
CA LEU A 13 -12.02 22.37 0.25
C LEU A 13 -11.48 22.26 -1.18
N THR A 14 -10.92 23.37 -1.66
CA THR A 14 -10.16 23.34 -2.91
C THR A 14 -8.94 22.43 -2.78
N ARG A 15 -8.44 21.95 -3.92
CA ARG A 15 -7.23 21.11 -3.97
C ARG A 15 -6.03 21.79 -3.31
N GLU A 16 -5.85 23.08 -3.53
CA GLU A 16 -4.77 23.88 -2.99
C GLU A 16 -4.84 23.92 -1.46
N ASN A 17 -5.99 24.25 -0.91
CA ASN A 17 -6.22 24.28 0.54
C ASN A 17 -5.99 22.90 1.17
N LEU A 18 -6.42 21.83 0.50
CA LEU A 18 -6.21 20.48 0.99
C LEU A 18 -4.73 20.09 0.99
N LEU A 19 -3.96 20.48 -0.05
CA LEU A 19 -2.51 20.23 -0.12
C LEU A 19 -1.71 20.90 1.01
N GLU A 20 -2.14 22.06 1.46
CA GLU A 20 -1.50 22.77 2.58
C GLU A 20 -1.82 22.13 3.93
N ARG A 21 -2.96 21.46 4.04
CA ARG A 21 -3.44 20.85 5.27
C ARG A 21 -2.94 19.43 5.48
N VAL A 22 -2.65 18.69 4.41
CA VAL A 22 -2.23 17.30 4.54
C VAL A 22 -0.78 17.13 4.94
N GLU A 23 -0.51 16.11 5.72
CA GLU A 23 0.84 15.66 6.04
C GLU A 23 0.93 14.13 6.04
N ILE A 24 2.16 13.62 5.92
CA ILE A 24 2.44 12.19 5.92
C ILE A 24 2.85 11.80 7.34
N ARG A 25 2.20 10.77 7.90
CA ARG A 25 2.51 10.18 9.20
C ARG A 25 2.55 8.66 9.11
N LYS A 26 3.19 8.01 10.08
CA LYS A 26 2.98 6.58 10.31
C LYS A 26 1.55 6.33 10.77
N THR A 27 1.03 5.17 10.42
CA THR A 27 -0.21 4.69 11.03
C THR A 27 0.07 4.08 12.40
N SER A 28 -0.98 3.92 13.18
CA SER A 28 -0.94 3.26 14.48
C SER A 28 -2.20 2.41 14.67
N VAL A 29 -2.24 1.64 15.75
CA VAL A 29 -3.42 0.82 16.08
C VAL A 29 -4.65 1.71 16.36
N GLU A 30 -4.46 2.90 16.88
CA GLU A 30 -5.52 3.87 17.14
C GLU A 30 -6.21 4.34 15.86
N ASP A 31 -5.54 4.23 14.72
CA ASP A 31 -6.10 4.59 13.41
C ASP A 31 -6.96 3.48 12.78
N LEU A 32 -6.99 2.28 13.36
CA LEU A 32 -7.56 1.07 12.74
C LEU A 32 -8.97 1.29 12.21
N GLU A 33 -9.83 1.97 12.97
CA GLU A 33 -11.20 2.23 12.55
C GLU A 33 -11.26 3.11 11.28
N GLN A 34 -10.47 4.18 11.24
CA GLN A 34 -10.42 5.07 10.07
C GLN A 34 -9.76 4.37 8.87
N VAL A 35 -8.70 3.61 9.11
CA VAL A 35 -8.03 2.79 8.08
C VAL A 35 -9.03 1.85 7.42
N CYS A 36 -9.81 1.09 8.20
CA CYS A 36 -10.84 0.20 7.68
C CYS A 36 -11.93 0.94 6.89
N LYS A 37 -12.35 2.12 7.34
CA LYS A 37 -13.33 2.96 6.59
C LYS A 37 -12.79 3.38 5.23
N VAL A 38 -11.53 3.82 5.17
CA VAL A 38 -10.87 4.22 3.92
C VAL A 38 -10.73 3.02 2.97
N LEU A 39 -10.30 1.85 3.48
CA LEU A 39 -10.21 0.62 2.71
C LEU A 39 -11.56 0.19 2.17
N ALA A 40 -12.59 0.12 3.02
CA ALA A 40 -13.93 -0.28 2.63
C ALA A 40 -14.48 0.61 1.50
N LYS A 41 -14.31 1.93 1.62
CA LYS A 41 -14.71 2.89 0.58
C LYS A 41 -13.93 2.71 -0.72
N SER A 42 -12.61 2.55 -0.62
CA SER A 42 -11.72 2.53 -1.80
C SER A 42 -11.83 1.25 -2.61
N PHE A 43 -12.07 0.13 -1.95
CA PHE A 43 -12.23 -1.18 -2.57
C PHE A 43 -13.68 -1.61 -2.73
N ASN A 44 -14.62 -0.70 -2.45
CA ASN A 44 -16.05 -0.97 -2.53
C ASN A 44 -16.49 -2.22 -1.74
N LEU A 45 -15.90 -2.38 -0.54
CA LEU A 45 -16.21 -3.51 0.34
C LEU A 45 -17.60 -3.33 0.95
N SER A 46 -18.24 -4.44 1.28
CA SER A 46 -19.61 -4.44 1.81
C SER A 46 -19.71 -3.84 3.22
N SER A 47 -18.61 -3.87 3.97
CA SER A 47 -18.58 -3.39 5.36
C SER A 47 -17.18 -3.08 5.87
N TYR A 48 -17.14 -2.32 6.96
CA TYR A 48 -15.95 -2.13 7.80
C TYR A 48 -15.35 -3.47 8.30
N ILE A 49 -16.22 -4.44 8.65
CA ILE A 49 -15.78 -5.74 9.14
C ILE A 49 -15.01 -6.52 8.08
N GLU A 50 -15.42 -6.41 6.82
CA GLU A 50 -14.69 -7.03 5.71
C GLU A 50 -13.29 -6.43 5.55
N ALA A 51 -13.15 -5.10 5.67
CA ALA A 51 -11.84 -4.45 5.64
C ALA A 51 -10.94 -4.89 6.81
N LEU A 52 -11.51 -4.98 8.02
CA LEU A 52 -10.80 -5.47 9.19
C LEU A 52 -10.30 -6.90 8.99
N PHE A 53 -11.17 -7.78 8.49
CA PHE A 53 -10.84 -9.17 8.20
C PHE A 53 -9.72 -9.30 7.16
N GLN A 54 -9.71 -8.45 6.12
CA GLN A 54 -8.62 -8.43 5.15
C GLN A 54 -7.29 -8.02 5.78
N LEU A 55 -7.28 -6.99 6.64
CA LEU A 55 -6.08 -6.54 7.36
C LEU A 55 -5.52 -7.63 8.28
N GLU A 56 -6.38 -8.30 9.04
CA GLU A 56 -5.99 -9.40 9.94
C GLU A 56 -5.42 -10.59 9.15
N ASN A 57 -6.10 -11.03 8.10
CA ASN A 57 -5.65 -12.16 7.28
C ASN A 57 -4.34 -11.89 6.53
N SER A 58 -4.08 -10.65 6.19
CA SER A 58 -2.83 -10.25 5.52
C SER A 58 -1.69 -9.93 6.48
N ASN A 59 -1.89 -10.07 7.79
CA ASN A 59 -0.95 -9.65 8.82
C ASN A 59 -0.48 -8.20 8.61
N ALA A 60 -1.43 -7.27 8.55
CA ALA A 60 -1.13 -5.86 8.32
C ALA A 60 -0.24 -5.27 9.41
N ARG A 61 0.82 -4.61 8.98
CA ARG A 61 1.82 -3.94 9.83
C ARG A 61 1.49 -2.45 9.91
N LEU A 62 0.50 -2.09 10.74
CA LEU A 62 0.04 -0.71 10.86
C LEU A 62 1.15 0.23 11.32
N ASP A 63 1.98 -0.18 12.27
CA ASP A 63 3.13 0.57 12.78
C ASP A 63 4.24 0.83 11.75
N GLU A 64 4.26 0.06 10.68
CA GLU A 64 5.16 0.22 9.52
C GLU A 64 4.49 0.93 8.34
N SER A 65 3.18 1.02 8.36
CA SER A 65 2.34 1.61 7.32
C SER A 65 2.31 3.15 7.42
N VAL A 66 1.85 3.79 6.35
CA VAL A 66 1.90 5.25 6.20
C VAL A 66 0.52 5.78 5.84
N LYS A 67 0.13 6.89 6.44
CA LYS A 67 -1.10 7.62 6.13
C LYS A 67 -0.82 9.04 5.67
N LEU A 68 -1.67 9.55 4.81
CA LEU A 68 -1.80 10.95 4.46
C LEU A 68 -2.99 11.51 5.25
N VAL A 69 -2.75 12.41 6.16
CA VAL A 69 -3.75 12.88 7.14
C VAL A 69 -3.90 14.38 7.11
N ASP A 70 -5.12 14.86 7.28
CA ASP A 70 -5.40 16.28 7.50
C ASP A 70 -4.91 16.69 8.90
N LYS A 71 -4.11 17.73 8.99
CA LYS A 71 -3.53 18.25 10.23
C LYS A 71 -4.58 18.80 11.21
N GLU A 72 -5.71 19.28 10.68
CA GLU A 72 -6.74 19.95 11.48
C GLU A 72 -7.83 19.00 11.94
N THR A 73 -8.30 18.12 11.03
CA THR A 73 -9.42 17.22 11.33
C THR A 73 -8.98 15.82 11.75
N GLY A 74 -7.77 15.41 11.36
CA GLY A 74 -7.30 14.04 11.54
C GLY A 74 -7.84 13.05 10.50
N ASP A 75 -8.58 13.51 9.49
CA ASP A 75 -9.13 12.65 8.46
C ASP A 75 -8.04 12.06 7.56
N ILE A 76 -8.18 10.78 7.21
CA ILE A 76 -7.22 10.08 6.37
C ILE A 76 -7.60 10.21 4.90
N TYR A 77 -6.73 10.82 4.09
CA TYR A 77 -6.86 11.01 2.65
C TYR A 77 -6.01 10.07 1.80
N GLY A 78 -5.13 9.30 2.43
CA GLY A 78 -4.34 8.30 1.74
C GLY A 78 -3.75 7.28 2.69
N LEU A 79 -3.50 6.09 2.16
CA LEU A 79 -2.94 4.95 2.90
C LEU A 79 -1.92 4.21 2.04
N LEU A 80 -0.83 3.80 2.66
CA LEU A 80 0.08 2.80 2.15
C LEU A 80 0.23 1.74 3.25
N ILE A 81 -0.45 0.61 3.07
CA ILE A 81 -0.47 -0.49 4.03
C ILE A 81 0.57 -1.51 3.64
N PHE A 82 1.45 -1.84 4.58
CA PHE A 82 2.39 -2.95 4.48
C PHE A 82 1.85 -4.17 5.22
N THR A 83 2.17 -5.36 4.70
CA THR A 83 1.78 -6.64 5.29
C THR A 83 2.95 -7.61 5.32
N GLU A 84 2.92 -8.56 6.22
CA GLU A 84 3.88 -9.67 6.28
C GLU A 84 3.51 -10.86 5.39
N TYR A 85 2.68 -10.64 4.39
CA TYR A 85 2.28 -11.72 3.52
C TYR A 85 3.45 -12.14 2.62
N PRO A 86 4.15 -13.24 2.94
CA PRO A 86 5.30 -13.66 2.15
C PRO A 86 4.85 -14.25 0.82
N ILE A 87 5.68 -14.11 -0.21
CA ILE A 87 5.42 -14.69 -1.52
C ILE A 87 5.25 -16.21 -1.47
N ASP A 88 5.90 -16.89 -0.52
CA ASP A 88 5.88 -18.33 -0.35
C ASP A 88 4.61 -18.89 0.30
N ARG A 89 3.92 -18.09 1.11
CA ARG A 89 2.71 -18.48 1.85
C ARG A 89 1.44 -17.89 1.24
N GLY A 90 0.80 -18.61 0.37
CA GLY A 90 -0.42 -18.18 -0.29
C GLY A 90 -0.18 -17.44 -1.60
N SER A 91 1.05 -17.42 -2.06
CA SER A 91 1.33 -17.13 -3.46
C SER A 91 0.46 -18.01 -4.34
N PRO A 92 -0.12 -17.49 -5.41
CA PRO A 92 -0.81 -18.31 -6.37
C PRO A 92 0.09 -19.50 -6.75
N ILE A 93 -0.45 -20.70 -6.81
CA ILE A 93 0.27 -21.96 -7.09
C ILE A 93 1.27 -21.79 -8.26
N ARG A 94 0.93 -20.94 -9.23
CA ARG A 94 1.76 -20.63 -10.40
C ARG A 94 3.05 -19.85 -10.09
N MET A 95 3.14 -19.10 -8.99
CA MET A 95 4.41 -18.49 -8.57
C MET A 95 5.36 -19.51 -7.98
N VAL A 96 4.84 -20.49 -7.26
CA VAL A 96 5.62 -21.62 -6.75
C VAL A 96 6.17 -22.44 -7.94
N GLU A 97 5.35 -22.71 -8.95
CA GLU A 97 5.75 -23.41 -10.17
C GLU A 97 6.83 -22.65 -10.97
N SER A 98 6.91 -21.34 -10.86
CA SER A 98 7.93 -20.54 -11.56
C SER A 98 9.31 -20.54 -10.88
N GLY A 99 9.44 -21.10 -9.69
CA GLY A 99 10.67 -21.10 -8.89
C GLY A 99 11.02 -19.74 -8.26
N ILE A 100 10.26 -18.67 -8.55
CA ILE A 100 10.53 -17.33 -8.02
C ILE A 100 10.35 -17.29 -6.51
N SER A 101 9.35 -17.99 -5.98
CA SER A 101 9.10 -17.99 -4.54
C SER A 101 10.21 -18.66 -3.75
N GLU A 102 10.77 -19.77 -4.27
CA GLU A 102 11.89 -20.46 -3.64
C GLU A 102 13.12 -19.56 -3.56
N TYR A 103 13.42 -18.86 -4.66
CA TYR A 103 14.54 -17.94 -4.72
C TYR A 103 14.37 -16.73 -3.78
N LEU A 104 13.16 -16.16 -3.69
CA LEU A 104 12.87 -14.98 -2.86
C LEU A 104 12.67 -15.31 -1.37
N SER A 105 12.48 -16.60 -1.01
CA SER A 105 12.26 -17.04 0.37
C SER A 105 13.44 -16.76 1.30
N ASP A 106 14.65 -16.67 0.75
CA ASP A 106 15.88 -16.39 1.51
C ASP A 106 16.06 -14.92 1.87
N TYR A 107 15.16 -14.04 1.38
CA TYR A 107 15.20 -12.61 1.59
C TYR A 107 14.07 -12.13 2.51
N LYS A 108 14.37 -11.14 3.33
CA LYS A 108 13.37 -10.45 4.14
C LYS A 108 12.51 -9.57 3.24
N GLN A 109 11.24 -9.85 3.23
CA GLN A 109 10.30 -9.22 2.31
C GLN A 109 9.14 -8.52 3.02
N VAL A 110 8.61 -7.48 2.40
CA VAL A 110 7.38 -6.82 2.81
C VAL A 110 6.49 -6.62 1.60
N ASN A 111 5.20 -6.86 1.78
CA ASN A 111 4.20 -6.63 0.75
C ASN A 111 3.57 -5.23 0.89
N GLY A 112 3.54 -4.46 -0.19
CA GLY A 112 2.71 -3.27 -0.31
C GLY A 112 1.29 -3.68 -0.68
N HIS A 113 0.45 -3.90 0.32
CA HIS A 113 -0.89 -4.46 0.15
C HIS A 113 -1.89 -3.46 -0.45
N SER A 114 -1.91 -2.25 0.06
CA SER A 114 -2.88 -1.23 -0.35
C SER A 114 -2.22 0.12 -0.50
N PHE A 115 -2.39 0.75 -1.65
CA PHE A 115 -1.93 2.11 -1.90
C PHE A 115 -3.08 2.97 -2.41
N ILE A 116 -3.57 3.82 -1.56
CA ILE A 116 -4.76 4.64 -1.77
C ILE A 116 -4.39 6.11 -1.61
N ILE A 117 -4.84 6.95 -2.52
CA ILE A 117 -4.79 8.41 -2.41
C ILE A 117 -6.12 8.98 -2.91
N ASP A 118 -6.69 9.89 -2.13
CA ASP A 118 -7.89 10.64 -2.51
C ASP A 118 -7.69 11.29 -3.89
N GLU A 119 -8.71 11.22 -4.74
CA GLU A 119 -8.61 11.66 -6.13
C GLU A 119 -8.20 13.12 -6.28
N ARG A 120 -8.58 13.99 -5.35
CA ARG A 120 -8.22 15.42 -5.33
C ARG A 120 -6.71 15.63 -5.11
N LEU A 121 -6.03 14.67 -4.48
CA LEU A 121 -4.61 14.71 -4.14
C LEU A 121 -3.72 13.89 -5.10
N ARG A 122 -4.31 13.26 -6.12
CA ARG A 122 -3.55 12.53 -7.14
C ARG A 122 -2.73 13.47 -8.01
N ASN A 123 -1.63 12.97 -8.55
CA ASN A 123 -0.71 13.70 -9.42
C ASN A 123 -0.02 14.93 -8.77
N CYS A 124 0.06 14.96 -7.42
CA CYS A 124 0.76 15.98 -6.65
C CYS A 124 2.11 15.48 -6.11
N GLY A 125 2.54 14.27 -6.49
CA GLY A 125 3.78 13.66 -6.01
C GLY A 125 3.73 13.17 -4.55
N LEU A 126 2.55 13.17 -3.92
CA LEU A 126 2.34 12.67 -2.56
C LEU A 126 2.51 11.16 -2.47
N ASP A 127 2.14 10.44 -3.52
CA ASP A 127 2.36 9.02 -3.71
C ASP A 127 3.85 8.66 -3.51
N LYS A 128 4.71 9.33 -4.25
CA LYS A 128 6.16 9.15 -4.12
C LYS A 128 6.66 9.52 -2.72
N LYS A 129 6.18 10.62 -2.16
CA LYS A 129 6.55 11.03 -0.81
C LYS A 129 6.11 10.02 0.24
N MET A 130 4.91 9.43 0.13
CA MET A 130 4.42 8.39 1.04
C MET A 130 5.30 7.13 0.96
N LEU A 131 5.63 6.67 -0.24
CA LEU A 131 6.50 5.51 -0.43
C LEU A 131 7.87 5.72 0.22
N TYR A 132 8.46 6.91 0.04
CA TYR A 132 9.79 7.21 0.56
C TYR A 132 9.81 7.67 2.02
N PHE A 133 8.67 7.99 2.62
CA PHE A 133 8.58 8.46 4.00
C PHE A 133 9.16 7.47 5.02
N ASN A 134 9.02 6.17 4.76
CA ASN A 134 9.48 5.11 5.64
C ASN A 134 10.71 4.36 5.10
N THR A 135 11.38 4.89 4.09
CA THR A 135 12.47 4.21 3.36
C THR A 135 13.60 3.77 4.28
N ASP A 136 14.04 4.62 5.21
CA ASP A 136 15.13 4.29 6.13
C ASP A 136 14.81 3.09 7.02
N PHE A 137 13.56 2.97 7.45
CA PHE A 137 13.08 1.82 8.21
C PHE A 137 13.02 0.57 7.32
N LEU A 138 12.45 0.69 6.14
CA LEU A 138 12.30 -0.42 5.20
C LEU A 138 13.65 -1.01 4.79
N ILE A 139 14.62 -0.17 4.44
CA ILE A 139 15.97 -0.62 4.06
C ILE A 139 16.70 -1.35 5.21
N LYS A 140 16.44 -0.96 6.46
CA LYS A 140 17.07 -1.63 7.61
C LYS A 140 16.47 -2.99 7.93
N ASN A 141 15.19 -3.20 7.60
CA ASN A 141 14.45 -4.36 8.05
C ASN A 141 14.15 -5.37 6.93
N TYR A 142 14.14 -4.92 5.67
CA TYR A 142 13.74 -5.73 4.52
C TYR A 142 14.77 -5.66 3.39
N ASP A 143 14.83 -6.73 2.61
CA ASP A 143 15.67 -6.80 1.41
C ASP A 143 14.94 -6.26 0.18
N PHE A 144 13.60 -6.39 0.15
CA PHE A 144 12.78 -5.86 -0.94
C PHE A 144 11.32 -5.60 -0.53
N ILE A 145 10.65 -4.75 -1.32
CA ILE A 145 9.21 -4.57 -1.33
C ILE A 145 8.65 -5.27 -2.57
N TRP A 146 7.57 -5.98 -2.42
CA TRP A 146 6.81 -6.49 -3.56
C TRP A 146 5.36 -6.03 -3.53
N ILE A 147 4.72 -5.97 -4.69
CA ILE A 147 3.32 -5.59 -4.86
C ILE A 147 2.69 -6.47 -5.94
N GLY A 148 1.44 -6.84 -5.73
CA GLY A 148 0.56 -7.43 -6.74
C GLY A 148 -0.40 -6.37 -7.26
N VAL A 149 -0.48 -6.20 -8.57
CA VAL A 149 -1.35 -5.22 -9.23
C VAL A 149 -2.28 -5.96 -10.18
N GLU A 150 -3.59 -5.75 -10.06
CA GLU A 150 -4.55 -6.33 -10.97
C GLU A 150 -4.22 -6.01 -12.44
N GLU A 151 -4.33 -7.00 -13.31
CA GLU A 151 -4.00 -6.87 -14.73
C GLU A 151 -4.80 -5.76 -15.42
N THR A 152 -6.03 -5.52 -14.98
CA THR A 152 -6.94 -4.51 -15.54
C THR A 152 -6.60 -3.07 -15.17
N LEU A 153 -5.79 -2.88 -14.11
CA LEU A 153 -5.48 -1.54 -13.63
C LEU A 153 -4.52 -0.79 -14.57
N ARG A 154 -4.82 0.47 -14.82
CA ARG A 154 -3.97 1.38 -15.62
C ARG A 154 -2.64 1.72 -14.95
N SER A 155 -2.38 1.20 -13.77
CA SER A 155 -1.25 1.54 -12.91
C SER A 155 0.07 0.86 -13.28
N LYS A 156 0.14 0.03 -14.33
CA LYS A 156 1.35 -0.73 -14.70
C LYS A 156 2.60 0.17 -14.86
N SER A 157 2.52 1.21 -15.69
CA SER A 157 3.65 2.14 -15.89
C SER A 157 3.92 3.04 -14.68
N TYR A 158 2.97 3.13 -13.78
CA TYR A 158 3.10 3.91 -12.55
C TYR A 158 4.15 3.31 -11.60
N TRP A 159 4.07 2.00 -11.35
CA TRP A 159 5.00 1.32 -10.46
C TRP A 159 6.44 1.32 -10.98
N GLU A 160 6.61 1.16 -12.29
CA GLU A 160 7.94 1.27 -12.92
C GLU A 160 8.56 2.66 -12.72
N ARG A 161 7.74 3.74 -12.81
CA ARG A 161 8.21 5.10 -12.52
C ARG A 161 8.57 5.33 -11.05
N LEU A 162 8.05 4.52 -10.14
CA LEU A 162 8.41 4.54 -8.72
C LEU A 162 9.67 3.71 -8.40
N GLY A 163 10.24 3.03 -9.38
CA GLY A 163 11.47 2.24 -9.23
C GLY A 163 11.22 0.74 -9.02
N PHE A 164 9.98 0.27 -9.20
CA PHE A 164 9.69 -1.15 -9.18
C PHE A 164 9.98 -1.79 -10.53
N THR A 165 10.51 -3.00 -10.49
CA THR A 165 10.72 -3.84 -11.67
C THR A 165 9.63 -4.89 -11.75
N LYS A 166 9.07 -5.08 -12.94
CA LYS A 166 8.13 -6.16 -13.21
C LYS A 166 8.88 -7.49 -13.19
N VAL A 167 8.45 -8.42 -12.32
CA VAL A 167 9.13 -9.71 -12.15
C VAL A 167 8.30 -10.90 -12.60
N PHE A 168 6.98 -10.81 -12.49
CA PHE A 168 6.11 -11.94 -12.74
C PHE A 168 4.70 -11.52 -13.17
N ARG A 169 3.98 -12.37 -13.91
CA ARG A 169 2.61 -12.14 -14.35
C ARG A 169 1.78 -13.42 -14.29
N ILE A 170 0.57 -13.31 -13.76
CA ILE A 170 -0.51 -14.28 -13.87
C ILE A 170 -1.70 -13.64 -14.61
N PRO A 171 -2.71 -14.38 -15.04
CA PRO A 171 -3.85 -13.80 -15.75
C PRO A 171 -4.53 -12.66 -15.03
N GLU A 172 -4.59 -12.73 -13.70
CA GLU A 172 -5.33 -11.79 -12.84
C GLU A 172 -4.46 -10.63 -12.34
N ALA A 173 -3.12 -10.79 -12.30
CA ALA A 173 -2.24 -9.80 -11.69
C ALA A 173 -0.84 -9.75 -12.30
N VAL A 174 -0.21 -8.59 -12.15
CA VAL A 174 1.21 -8.37 -12.43
C VAL A 174 1.93 -8.07 -11.12
N PHE A 175 3.06 -8.74 -10.91
CA PHE A 175 3.87 -8.58 -9.72
C PHE A 175 5.09 -7.73 -10.01
N TYR A 176 5.34 -6.79 -9.12
CA TYR A 176 6.46 -5.87 -9.17
C TYR A 176 7.28 -5.98 -7.90
N LEU A 177 8.59 -5.79 -8.02
CA LEU A 177 9.55 -5.84 -6.94
C LEU A 177 10.43 -4.60 -6.97
N MET A 178 10.71 -4.05 -5.80
CA MET A 178 11.70 -2.99 -5.60
C MET A 178 12.76 -3.49 -4.61
N PRO A 179 14.01 -3.71 -5.06
CA PRO A 179 15.10 -4.11 -4.18
C PRO A 179 15.48 -2.97 -3.23
N LEU A 180 15.72 -3.30 -1.97
CA LEU A 180 16.11 -2.37 -0.91
C LEU A 180 17.53 -2.62 -0.43
N SER A 181 17.97 -3.88 -0.35
CA SER A 181 19.30 -4.23 0.12
C SER A 181 20.35 -4.19 -1.02
N LYS A 182 21.59 -3.83 -0.66
CA LYS A 182 22.71 -3.88 -1.61
C LYS A 182 22.94 -5.29 -2.17
N LYS A 183 22.73 -6.32 -1.33
CA LYS A 183 22.83 -7.72 -1.74
C LYS A 183 21.89 -7.98 -2.91
N MET A 184 20.64 -7.62 -2.76
CA MET A 184 19.64 -7.87 -3.78
C MET A 184 19.85 -7.00 -5.03
N ILE A 185 20.29 -5.75 -4.88
CA ILE A 185 20.62 -4.88 -6.02
C ILE A 185 21.74 -5.50 -6.86
N ASN A 186 22.80 -6.04 -6.23
CA ASN A 186 23.92 -6.62 -6.95
C ASN A 186 23.60 -7.97 -7.62
N GLU A 187 22.60 -8.69 -7.14
CA GLU A 187 22.20 -10.00 -7.69
C GLU A 187 21.15 -9.90 -8.81
N TYR A 188 20.39 -8.78 -8.87
CA TYR A 188 19.23 -8.61 -9.77
C TYR A 188 19.33 -7.50 -10.79
N LEU A 189 20.24 -6.54 -10.63
CA LEU A 189 20.46 -5.42 -11.55
C LEU A 189 21.85 -5.47 -12.17
#